data_d4b943fc656cf8a61e0e3eb72a77b015
#
_entry.id   d4b943fc656cf8a61e0e3eb72a77b015
#
_cell.length_a   1.000
_cell.length_b   1.000
_cell.length_c   1.000
_cell.angle_alpha   90.00
_cell.angle_beta   90.00
_cell.angle_gamma   90.00
#
_symmetry.space_group_name_H-M   'P 1'
#
loop_
_entity.id
_entity.type
_entity.pdbx_description
1 polymer ?
#
loop_
_entity_poly.entity_id
_entity_poly.type
_entity_poly.pdbx_seq_one_letter_code
_entity_poly.pdbx_strand_id
1 'polypeptide(L)'
;VHRYERRTLDAYTEASTERYPQVTLRQAIAGYAMAAMAVVAAGSWLPFVAKDIAELMGWGQSFVGTLLVAAVTSAPEIVVTISALRIGALDMAIANLLGSNLFNIIYLAVDDLFYTKGPLLASVDAGHAMTAFTAVMMSALVIVGIIFRPQHRAVLKLTWISLGLFLLYILNTWIQFQHG
;
A
#
# COMPACT_ATOMS: atom_id res chain seq x y z
N VAL A 1 16.82 -28.25 -4.53
CA VAL A 1 15.81 -27.22 -4.32
C VAL A 1 14.97 -27.56 -3.09
N HIS A 2 14.30 -28.71 -2.99
CA HIS A 2 13.43 -29.10 -1.85
C HIS A 2 14.07 -29.14 -0.46
N ARG A 3 15.38 -29.45 -0.36
CA ARG A 3 16.07 -29.47 0.95
C ARG A 3 16.45 -28.08 1.45
N TYR A 4 16.65 -27.13 0.55
CA TYR A 4 16.97 -25.76 0.92
C TYR A 4 15.69 -25.03 1.40
N GLU A 5 14.58 -25.21 0.69
CA GLU A 5 13.27 -24.66 1.09
C GLU A 5 12.80 -25.19 2.46
N ARG A 6 12.96 -26.49 2.73
CA ARG A 6 12.60 -27.02 4.05
C ARG A 6 13.44 -26.44 5.17
N ARG A 7 14.76 -26.31 4.99
CA ARG A 7 15.63 -25.72 6.02
C ARG A 7 15.31 -24.25 6.30
N THR A 8 14.95 -23.47 5.28
CA THR A 8 14.53 -22.10 5.48
C THR A 8 13.18 -22.01 6.17
N LEU A 9 12.21 -22.85 5.80
CA LEU A 9 10.91 -22.92 6.47
C LEU A 9 11.04 -23.35 7.93
N ASP A 10 11.85 -24.37 8.23
CA ASP A 10 12.11 -24.83 9.58
C ASP A 10 12.79 -23.75 10.44
N ALA A 11 13.77 -23.05 9.88
CA ALA A 11 14.44 -21.91 10.56
C ALA A 11 13.50 -20.74 10.81
N TYR A 12 12.58 -20.42 9.88
CA TYR A 12 11.56 -19.39 10.09
C TYR A 12 10.53 -19.81 11.14
N THR A 13 10.14 -21.08 11.17
CA THR A 13 9.19 -21.62 12.14
C THR A 13 9.79 -21.64 13.54
N GLU A 14 11.04 -22.08 13.70
CA GLU A 14 11.76 -22.03 14.98
C GLU A 14 11.93 -20.57 15.48
N ALA A 15 12.39 -19.65 14.62
CA ALA A 15 12.58 -18.25 15.00
C ALA A 15 11.28 -17.54 15.38
N SER A 16 10.14 -17.94 14.80
CA SER A 16 8.83 -17.38 15.16
C SER A 16 8.29 -17.96 16.47
N THR A 17 8.56 -19.21 16.76
CA THR A 17 8.09 -19.88 18.00
C THR A 17 8.86 -19.38 19.22
N GLU A 18 10.14 -19.05 19.09
CA GLU A 18 10.95 -18.51 20.18
C GLU A 18 10.63 -17.05 20.54
N ARG A 19 10.02 -16.27 19.63
CA ARG A 19 9.82 -14.84 19.81
C ARG A 19 8.73 -14.49 20.82
N TYR A 20 7.75 -15.37 21.03
CA TYR A 20 6.61 -15.15 21.91
C TYR A 20 6.22 -16.38 22.73
N PRO A 21 7.14 -16.96 23.54
CA PRO A 21 6.92 -18.23 24.24
C PRO A 21 5.80 -18.17 25.29
N GLN A 22 5.34 -16.97 25.67
CA GLN A 22 4.35 -16.78 26.72
C GLN A 22 2.95 -16.42 26.19
N VAL A 23 2.77 -16.27 24.88
CA VAL A 23 1.48 -15.89 24.29
C VAL A 23 0.69 -17.13 23.91
N THR A 24 -0.42 -17.36 24.59
CA THR A 24 -1.32 -18.47 24.24
C THR A 24 -2.07 -18.15 22.94
N LEU A 25 -2.46 -19.19 22.19
CA LEU A 25 -3.25 -19.03 20.96
C LEU A 25 -4.53 -18.20 21.20
N ARG A 26 -5.19 -18.39 22.35
CA ARG A 26 -6.39 -17.63 22.73
C ARG A 26 -6.10 -16.13 22.90
N GLN A 27 -4.98 -15.79 23.55
CA GLN A 27 -4.55 -14.39 23.68
C GLN A 27 -4.17 -13.77 22.34
N ALA A 28 -3.51 -14.53 21.46
CA ALA A 28 -3.18 -14.08 20.12
C ALA A 28 -4.44 -13.79 19.29
N ILE A 29 -5.41 -14.71 19.28
CA ILE A 29 -6.69 -14.53 18.59
C ILE A 29 -7.47 -13.34 19.16
N ALA A 30 -7.55 -13.21 20.48
CA ALA A 30 -8.26 -12.09 21.12
C ALA A 30 -7.58 -10.74 20.77
N GLY A 31 -6.26 -10.66 20.83
CA GLY A 31 -5.50 -9.47 20.45
C GLY A 31 -5.70 -9.10 18.99
N TYR A 32 -5.65 -10.10 18.10
CA TYR A 32 -5.92 -9.90 16.67
C TYR A 32 -7.37 -9.39 16.43
N ALA A 33 -8.35 -10.01 17.06
CA ALA A 33 -9.75 -9.61 16.92
C ALA A 33 -10.00 -8.17 17.41
N MET A 34 -9.41 -7.77 18.55
CA MET A 34 -9.50 -6.39 19.04
C MET A 34 -8.84 -5.40 18.06
N ALA A 35 -7.65 -5.72 17.55
CA ALA A 35 -6.97 -4.88 16.57
C ALA A 35 -7.78 -4.77 15.27
N ALA A 36 -8.33 -5.88 14.79
CA ALA A 36 -9.19 -5.90 13.60
C ALA A 36 -10.44 -5.03 13.79
N MET A 37 -11.13 -5.12 14.93
CA MET A 37 -12.28 -4.26 15.24
C MET A 37 -11.90 -2.78 15.27
N ALA A 38 -10.76 -2.43 15.87
CA ALA A 38 -10.28 -1.06 15.90
C ALA A 38 -9.99 -0.52 14.48
N VAL A 39 -9.37 -1.34 13.62
CA VAL A 39 -9.11 -0.98 12.22
C VAL A 39 -10.41 -0.80 11.44
N VAL A 40 -11.38 -1.71 11.60
CA VAL A 40 -12.70 -1.59 10.95
C VAL A 40 -13.41 -0.31 11.40
N ALA A 41 -13.43 -0.01 12.69
CA ALA A 41 -14.07 1.20 13.22
C ALA A 41 -13.40 2.46 12.68
N ALA A 42 -12.06 2.53 12.71
CA ALA A 42 -11.29 3.66 12.18
C ALA A 42 -11.48 3.83 10.66
N GLY A 43 -11.42 2.72 9.91
CA GLY A 43 -11.63 2.72 8.47
C GLY A 43 -13.04 3.14 8.07
N SER A 44 -14.06 2.74 8.82
CA SER A 44 -15.43 3.16 8.60
C SER A 44 -15.66 4.66 8.88
N TRP A 45 -14.86 5.26 9.77
CA TRP A 45 -14.94 6.69 10.07
C TRP A 45 -14.11 7.55 9.11
N LEU A 46 -13.05 6.99 8.53
CA LEU A 46 -12.12 7.73 7.68
C LEU A 46 -12.77 8.53 6.53
N PRO A 47 -13.78 8.01 5.78
CA PRO A 47 -14.44 8.78 4.72
C PRO A 47 -15.14 10.05 5.21
N PHE A 48 -15.73 10.01 6.40
CA PHE A 48 -16.39 11.20 6.99
C PHE A 48 -15.37 12.28 7.33
N VAL A 49 -14.27 11.91 7.98
CA VAL A 49 -13.17 12.84 8.29
C VAL A 49 -12.56 13.41 7.02
N ALA A 50 -12.35 12.60 5.98
CA ALA A 50 -11.83 13.04 4.71
C ALA A 50 -12.74 14.07 4.03
N LYS A 51 -14.07 13.86 4.08
CA LYS A 51 -15.06 14.78 3.57
C LYS A 51 -15.01 16.11 4.32
N ASP A 52 -15.00 16.09 5.66
CA ASP A 52 -14.93 17.29 6.49
C ASP A 52 -13.66 18.10 6.20
N ILE A 53 -12.51 17.42 6.01
CA ILE A 53 -11.25 18.09 5.62
C ILE A 53 -11.38 18.75 4.25
N ALA A 54 -11.95 18.05 3.26
CA ALA A 54 -12.14 18.59 1.92
C ALA A 54 -12.99 19.87 1.97
N GLU A 55 -14.10 19.85 2.70
CA GLU A 55 -15.01 20.99 2.85
C GLU A 55 -14.35 22.16 3.58
N LEU A 56 -13.67 21.91 4.71
CA LEU A 56 -13.03 22.95 5.51
C LEU A 56 -11.86 23.63 4.80
N MET A 57 -11.09 22.85 4.04
CA MET A 57 -9.92 23.36 3.33
C MET A 57 -10.25 23.89 1.93
N GLY A 58 -11.46 23.68 1.44
CA GLY A 58 -11.85 23.99 0.06
C GLY A 58 -11.10 23.15 -0.98
N TRP A 59 -10.69 21.91 -0.59
CA TRP A 59 -9.97 20.99 -1.48
C TRP A 59 -10.95 20.04 -2.17
N GLY A 60 -10.61 19.60 -3.38
CA GLY A 60 -11.39 18.58 -4.08
C GLY A 60 -11.39 17.24 -3.33
N GLN A 61 -12.54 16.56 -3.33
CA GLN A 61 -12.66 15.27 -2.65
C GLN A 61 -11.72 14.20 -3.24
N SER A 62 -11.52 14.23 -4.56
CA SER A 62 -10.58 13.35 -5.25
C SER A 62 -9.13 13.58 -4.80
N PHE A 63 -8.74 14.84 -4.59
CA PHE A 63 -7.41 15.19 -4.08
C PHE A 63 -7.21 14.69 -2.65
N VAL A 64 -8.16 14.94 -1.75
CA VAL A 64 -8.11 14.49 -0.35
C VAL A 64 -8.05 12.96 -0.29
N GLY A 65 -8.87 12.27 -1.09
CA GLY A 65 -8.86 10.81 -1.19
C GLY A 65 -7.52 10.26 -1.68
N THR A 66 -6.98 10.82 -2.75
CA THR A 66 -5.73 10.36 -3.35
C THR A 66 -4.50 10.66 -2.49
N LEU A 67 -4.49 11.77 -1.75
CA LEU A 67 -3.34 12.15 -0.93
C LEU A 67 -3.47 11.67 0.52
N LEU A 68 -4.51 12.12 1.23
CA LEU A 68 -4.59 11.89 2.68
C LEU A 68 -5.13 10.50 3.02
N VAL A 69 -6.24 10.09 2.38
CA VAL A 69 -6.81 8.76 2.66
C VAL A 69 -5.86 7.67 2.21
N ALA A 70 -5.27 7.80 1.01
CA ALA A 70 -4.29 6.83 0.52
C ALA A 70 -3.05 6.76 1.43
N ALA A 71 -2.53 7.89 1.94
CA ALA A 71 -1.39 7.90 2.85
C ALA A 71 -1.71 7.15 4.16
N VAL A 72 -2.89 7.36 4.73
CA VAL A 72 -3.32 6.71 5.98
C VAL A 72 -3.55 5.21 5.77
N THR A 73 -4.24 4.83 4.70
CA THR A 73 -4.53 3.41 4.41
C THR A 73 -3.28 2.62 4.01
N SER A 74 -2.25 3.28 3.46
CA SER A 74 -0.97 2.66 3.12
C SER A 74 0.06 2.68 4.28
N ALA A 75 -0.28 3.22 5.45
CA ALA A 75 0.62 3.21 6.60
C ALA A 75 1.04 1.80 7.06
N PRO A 76 0.15 0.78 7.09
CA PRO A 76 0.55 -0.59 7.40
C PRO A 76 1.58 -1.15 6.43
N GLU A 77 1.45 -0.90 5.13
CA GLU A 77 2.39 -1.33 4.11
C GLU A 77 3.77 -0.71 4.30
N ILE A 78 3.82 0.56 4.71
CA ILE A 78 5.08 1.25 5.03
C ILE A 78 5.77 0.55 6.20
N VAL A 79 5.03 0.25 7.28
CA VAL A 79 5.57 -0.42 8.47
C VAL A 79 6.09 -1.81 8.13
N VAL A 80 5.33 -2.61 7.38
CA VAL A 80 5.72 -3.96 6.96
C VAL A 80 6.96 -3.90 6.05
N THR A 81 6.97 -2.98 5.08
CA THR A 81 8.11 -2.80 4.16
C THR A 81 9.39 -2.42 4.92
N ILE A 82 9.31 -1.43 5.82
CA ILE A 82 10.48 -1.03 6.64
C ILE A 82 10.95 -2.19 7.52
N SER A 83 10.02 -2.94 8.12
CA SER A 83 10.35 -4.09 8.95
C SER A 83 11.05 -5.19 8.16
N ALA A 84 10.56 -5.49 6.95
CA ALA A 84 11.18 -6.45 6.03
C ALA A 84 12.59 -6.03 5.63
N LEU A 85 12.78 -4.74 5.31
CA LEU A 85 14.11 -4.20 4.97
C LEU A 85 15.08 -4.28 6.15
N ARG A 86 14.61 -4.03 7.39
CA ARG A 86 15.46 -4.12 8.60
C ARG A 86 15.98 -5.52 8.88
N ILE A 87 15.23 -6.55 8.51
CA ILE A 87 15.65 -7.94 8.64
C ILE A 87 16.35 -8.49 7.38
N GLY A 88 16.59 -7.63 6.36
CA GLY A 88 17.26 -8.00 5.12
C GLY A 88 16.39 -8.78 4.13
N ALA A 89 15.07 -8.87 4.35
CA ALA A 89 14.13 -9.60 3.50
C ALA A 89 13.59 -8.71 2.36
N LEU A 90 14.44 -8.38 1.41
CA LEU A 90 14.11 -7.48 0.29
C LEU A 90 12.94 -8.00 -0.56
N ASP A 91 12.93 -9.31 -0.84
CA ASP A 91 11.87 -9.94 -1.63
C ASP A 91 10.50 -9.81 -0.94
N MET A 92 10.47 -9.91 0.39
CA MET A 92 9.26 -9.70 1.19
C MET A 92 8.79 -8.23 1.14
N ALA A 93 9.72 -7.27 1.18
CA ALA A 93 9.39 -5.84 1.05
C ALA A 93 8.77 -5.53 -0.31
N ILE A 94 9.34 -6.07 -1.39
CA ILE A 94 8.85 -5.90 -2.76
C ILE A 94 7.49 -6.60 -2.92
N ALA A 95 7.35 -7.83 -2.44
CA ALA A 95 6.11 -8.59 -2.50
C ALA A 95 4.97 -7.90 -1.74
N ASN A 96 5.26 -7.25 -0.60
CA ASN A 96 4.27 -6.47 0.14
C ASN A 96 3.76 -5.27 -0.67
N LEU A 97 4.66 -4.50 -1.30
CA LEU A 97 4.27 -3.33 -2.08
C LEU A 97 3.48 -3.68 -3.35
N LEU A 98 3.94 -4.67 -4.11
CA LEU A 98 3.25 -5.08 -5.34
C LEU A 98 1.97 -5.87 -5.04
N GLY A 99 1.98 -6.66 -3.96
CA GLY A 99 0.82 -7.43 -3.49
C GLY A 99 -0.32 -6.53 -3.02
N SER A 100 -0.06 -5.46 -2.29
CA SER A 100 -1.09 -4.51 -1.86
C SER A 100 -1.75 -3.80 -3.04
N ASN A 101 -0.97 -3.41 -4.07
CA ASN A 101 -1.54 -2.85 -5.29
C ASN A 101 -2.48 -3.83 -6.00
N LEU A 102 -2.09 -5.10 -6.11
CA LEU A 102 -2.94 -6.13 -6.71
C LEU A 102 -4.21 -6.37 -5.89
N PHE A 103 -4.09 -6.35 -4.56
CA PHE A 103 -5.21 -6.53 -3.65
C PHE A 103 -6.23 -5.39 -3.74
N ASN A 104 -5.77 -4.15 -3.93
CA ASN A 104 -6.64 -2.99 -4.14
C ASN A 104 -7.51 -3.13 -5.41
N ILE A 105 -7.03 -3.79 -6.47
CA ILE A 105 -7.83 -4.08 -7.67
C ILE A 105 -8.97 -5.06 -7.34
N ILE A 106 -8.70 -6.05 -6.48
CA ILE A 106 -9.73 -7.00 -6.02
C ILE A 106 -10.80 -6.27 -5.21
N TYR A 107 -10.42 -5.36 -4.31
CA TYR A 107 -11.38 -4.55 -3.57
C TYR A 107 -12.27 -3.73 -4.49
N LEU A 108 -11.70 -3.10 -5.52
CA LEU A 108 -12.48 -2.33 -6.49
C LEU A 108 -13.56 -3.20 -7.19
N ALA A 109 -13.22 -4.44 -7.52
CA ALA A 109 -14.19 -5.39 -8.09
C ALA A 109 -15.27 -5.81 -7.08
N VAL A 110 -14.91 -5.96 -5.81
CA VAL A 110 -15.87 -6.25 -4.74
C VAL A 110 -16.80 -5.05 -4.51
N ASP A 111 -16.25 -3.84 -4.45
CA ASP A 111 -17.02 -2.61 -4.27
C ASP A 111 -18.03 -2.40 -5.40
N ASP A 112 -17.65 -2.73 -6.65
CA ASP A 112 -18.57 -2.66 -7.80
C ASP A 112 -19.78 -3.61 -7.65
N LEU A 113 -19.61 -4.79 -7.05
CA LEU A 113 -20.71 -5.71 -6.75
C LEU A 113 -21.71 -5.16 -5.73
N PHE A 114 -21.27 -4.35 -4.80
CA PHE A 114 -22.13 -3.71 -3.78
C PHE A 114 -22.65 -2.34 -4.20
N TYR A 115 -22.13 -1.76 -5.27
CA TYR A 115 -22.57 -0.47 -5.77
C TYR A 115 -23.82 -0.59 -6.63
N THR A 116 -24.99 -0.29 -6.05
CA THR A 116 -26.30 -0.52 -6.68
C THR A 116 -26.77 0.55 -7.67
N LYS A 117 -26.01 1.64 -7.83
CA LYS A 117 -26.38 2.78 -8.70
C LYS A 117 -25.87 2.66 -10.14
N GLY A 118 -25.29 1.54 -10.53
CA GLY A 118 -24.71 1.26 -11.84
C GLY A 118 -23.25 0.86 -11.74
N PRO A 119 -22.48 0.79 -12.82
CA PRO A 119 -21.07 0.45 -12.75
C PRO A 119 -20.28 1.50 -11.93
N LEU A 120 -19.51 1.05 -10.94
CA LEU A 120 -18.75 1.95 -10.06
C LEU A 120 -17.82 2.87 -10.86
N LEU A 121 -17.10 2.31 -11.84
CA LEU A 121 -16.16 3.07 -12.66
C LEU A 121 -16.82 4.14 -13.56
N ALA A 122 -18.11 4.02 -13.85
CA ALA A 122 -18.85 5.06 -14.57
C ALA A 122 -19.24 6.25 -13.67
N SER A 123 -19.13 6.08 -12.36
CA SER A 123 -19.55 7.05 -11.35
C SER A 123 -18.37 7.80 -10.70
N VAL A 124 -17.13 7.46 -11.09
CA VAL A 124 -15.91 8.10 -10.55
C VAL A 124 -15.42 9.20 -11.50
N ASP A 125 -14.68 10.15 -10.94
CA ASP A 125 -14.05 11.23 -11.70
C ASP A 125 -13.01 10.71 -12.70
N ALA A 126 -12.92 11.33 -13.88
CA ALA A 126 -11.95 10.96 -14.91
C ALA A 126 -10.49 11.12 -14.46
N GLY A 127 -10.21 11.96 -13.47
CA GLY A 127 -8.90 12.13 -12.87
C GLY A 127 -8.35 10.83 -12.25
N HIS A 128 -9.23 9.92 -11.80
CA HIS A 128 -8.79 8.61 -11.29
C HIS A 128 -8.13 7.74 -12.38
N ALA A 129 -8.46 7.92 -13.65
CA ALA A 129 -7.76 7.24 -14.74
C ALA A 129 -6.29 7.68 -14.83
N MET A 130 -5.99 8.96 -14.64
CA MET A 130 -4.60 9.47 -14.60
C MET A 130 -3.83 8.88 -13.43
N THR A 131 -4.45 8.77 -12.26
CA THR A 131 -3.85 8.11 -11.10
C THR A 131 -3.55 6.64 -11.38
N ALA A 132 -4.47 5.92 -12.01
CA ALA A 132 -4.27 4.52 -12.39
C ALA A 132 -3.11 4.37 -13.40
N PHE A 133 -3.03 5.21 -14.43
CA PHE A 133 -1.90 5.22 -15.37
C PHE A 133 -0.58 5.51 -14.67
N THR A 134 -0.55 6.48 -13.76
CA THR A 134 0.64 6.80 -12.98
C THR A 134 1.07 5.61 -12.12
N ALA A 135 0.14 4.91 -11.47
CA ALA A 135 0.41 3.72 -10.68
C ALA A 135 1.01 2.58 -11.53
N VAL A 136 0.50 2.37 -12.76
CA VAL A 136 1.06 1.41 -13.71
C VAL A 136 2.48 1.80 -14.11
N MET A 137 2.74 3.08 -14.42
CA MET A 137 4.09 3.56 -14.75
C MET A 137 5.06 3.39 -13.58
N MET A 138 4.63 3.70 -12.35
CA MET A 138 5.44 3.51 -11.15
C MET A 138 5.76 2.02 -10.92
N SER A 139 4.76 1.14 -11.07
CA SER A 139 4.97 -0.31 -10.97
C SER A 139 5.94 -0.84 -12.02
N ALA A 140 5.84 -0.36 -13.26
CA ALA A 140 6.78 -0.70 -14.32
C ALA A 140 8.22 -0.24 -13.99
N LEU A 141 8.39 0.97 -13.43
CA LEU A 141 9.71 1.44 -12.98
C LEU A 141 10.29 0.56 -11.86
N VAL A 142 9.47 0.11 -10.92
CA VAL A 142 9.90 -0.82 -9.87
C VAL A 142 10.37 -2.14 -10.48
N ILE A 143 9.60 -2.71 -11.42
CA ILE A 143 9.96 -3.96 -12.11
C ILE A 143 11.29 -3.80 -12.86
N VAL A 144 11.45 -2.70 -13.60
CA VAL A 144 12.72 -2.36 -14.27
C VAL A 144 13.86 -2.29 -13.25
N GLY A 145 13.63 -1.68 -12.10
CA GLY A 145 14.61 -1.59 -11.01
C GLY A 145 15.04 -2.94 -10.45
N ILE A 146 14.09 -3.87 -10.32
CA ILE A 146 14.37 -5.24 -9.84
C ILE A 146 15.21 -6.01 -10.88
N ILE A 147 14.87 -5.88 -12.15
CA ILE A 147 15.54 -6.63 -13.24
C ILE A 147 16.95 -6.10 -13.48
N PHE A 148 17.11 -4.79 -13.64
CA PHE A 148 18.38 -4.20 -14.04
C PHE A 148 19.31 -3.83 -12.88
N ARG A 149 18.81 -3.79 -11.64
CA ARG A 149 19.57 -3.50 -10.41
C ARG A 149 20.60 -2.36 -10.59
N PRO A 150 20.20 -1.15 -10.97
CA PRO A 150 21.14 -0.08 -11.30
C PRO A 150 22.01 0.26 -10.09
N GLN A 151 23.33 0.18 -10.25
CA GLN A 151 24.30 0.48 -9.20
C GLN A 151 24.63 1.97 -9.09
N HIS A 152 24.28 2.75 -10.12
CA HIS A 152 24.56 4.18 -10.15
C HIS A 152 23.55 4.97 -9.33
N ARG A 153 24.06 5.74 -8.38
CA ARG A 153 23.28 6.67 -7.54
C ARG A 153 23.20 8.03 -8.25
N ALA A 154 21.99 8.59 -8.37
CA ALA A 154 21.78 9.88 -9.04
C ALA A 154 22.12 11.05 -8.11
N VAL A 155 21.33 11.24 -7.05
CA VAL A 155 21.43 12.37 -6.12
C VAL A 155 21.14 11.87 -4.70
N LEU A 156 21.82 12.38 -3.69
CA LEU A 156 21.58 12.05 -2.27
C LEU A 156 21.53 10.54 -1.98
N LYS A 157 22.35 9.73 -2.67
CA LYS A 157 22.35 8.26 -2.57
C LYS A 157 21.07 7.57 -3.12
N LEU A 158 20.17 8.30 -3.77
CA LEU A 158 19.00 7.75 -4.46
C LEU A 158 19.39 7.20 -5.83
N THR A 159 18.65 6.19 -6.30
CA THR A 159 18.76 5.70 -7.68
C THR A 159 17.94 6.56 -8.62
N TRP A 160 18.22 6.50 -9.93
CA TRP A 160 17.39 7.14 -10.95
C TRP A 160 15.92 6.67 -10.90
N ILE A 161 15.72 5.40 -10.51
CA ILE A 161 14.38 4.83 -10.34
C ILE A 161 13.64 5.49 -9.19
N SER A 162 14.30 5.66 -8.04
CA SER A 162 13.68 6.36 -6.89
C SER A 162 13.33 7.81 -7.23
N LEU A 163 14.18 8.49 -7.99
CA LEU A 163 13.88 9.85 -8.47
C LEU A 163 12.69 9.85 -9.43
N GLY A 164 12.63 8.90 -10.38
CA GLY A 164 11.51 8.76 -11.29
C GLY A 164 10.19 8.50 -10.57
N LEU A 165 10.19 7.60 -9.59
CA LEU A 165 9.01 7.33 -8.74
C LEU A 165 8.55 8.58 -8.00
N PHE A 166 9.48 9.32 -7.40
CA PHE A 166 9.18 10.55 -6.69
C PHE A 166 8.59 11.62 -7.61
N LEU A 167 9.17 11.81 -8.79
CA LEU A 167 8.67 12.79 -9.78
C LEU A 167 7.27 12.42 -10.28
N LEU A 168 7.01 11.14 -10.58
CA LEU A 168 5.69 10.67 -10.98
C LEU A 168 4.65 10.90 -9.89
N TYR A 169 5.01 10.62 -8.63
CA TYR A 169 4.12 10.87 -7.50
C TYR A 169 3.78 12.35 -7.35
N ILE A 170 4.77 13.25 -7.39
CA ILE A 170 4.55 14.69 -7.29
C ILE A 170 3.70 15.20 -8.46
N LEU A 171 4.01 14.75 -9.68
CA LEU A 171 3.23 15.12 -10.87
C LEU A 171 1.77 14.70 -10.74
N ASN A 172 1.50 13.46 -10.33
CA ASN A 172 0.14 12.97 -10.13
C ASN A 172 -0.60 13.78 -9.05
N THR A 173 0.06 14.03 -7.92
CA THR A 173 -0.51 14.82 -6.82
C THR A 173 -0.85 16.24 -7.28
N TRP A 174 0.02 16.86 -8.06
CA TRP A 174 -0.21 18.19 -8.61
C TRP A 174 -1.37 18.23 -9.61
N ILE A 175 -1.47 17.24 -10.50
CA ILE A 175 -2.58 17.10 -11.44
C ILE A 175 -3.90 16.93 -10.67
N GLN A 176 -3.93 16.07 -9.66
CA GLN A 176 -5.12 15.87 -8.83
C GLN A 176 -5.54 17.14 -8.07
N PHE A 177 -4.59 17.95 -7.62
CA PHE A 177 -4.88 19.22 -6.97
C PHE A 177 -5.49 20.25 -7.93
N GLN A 178 -5.08 20.23 -9.21
CA GLN A 178 -5.59 21.17 -10.23
C GLN A 178 -6.99 20.80 -10.75
N HIS A 179 -7.35 19.52 -10.74
CA HIS A 179 -8.56 19.00 -11.38
C HIS A 179 -9.57 18.38 -10.38
N GLY A 180 -9.19 18.22 -9.12
CA GLY A 180 -10.06 17.74 -8.03
C GLY A 180 -10.58 18.90 -7.23
#